data_f5ed8a9ab89a8be65fe14b0347d4a5a0
#
_entry.id   f5ed8a9ab89a8be65fe14b0347d4a5a0
#
_cell.length_a   1.000
_cell.length_b   1.000
_cell.length_c   1.000
_cell.angle_alpha   90.00
_cell.angle_beta   90.00
_cell.angle_gamma   90.00
#
_symmetry.space_group_name_H-M   'P 1'
#
loop_
_entity.id
_entity.type
_entity.pdbx_description
1 polymer ?
#
loop_
_entity_poly.entity_id
_entity_poly.type
_entity_poly.pdbx_seq_one_letter_code
_entity_poly.pdbx_strand_id
1 'polypeptide(L)'
;MAKQFHLAKAVTEADALINICKMKTHQLERMTGAVKNVYGCIQGLHKAKGHTKFSNAESFARMLVDLNRYIRPRLYIMDGIDAMEGNGPASGTPVHMGVILMAGDPVALDSVCCGLMNLAPELVPTNVQGEKMGLGVWREKDIDVITREGILTASQVKERFGKKDYDVNRGREVRRIWRQIRWISRHFQRKPYIVESRCIRCGICVEACPVEGKAIQLHKPAVPVYDYKKCIACFCCQEMCPQKAIRVK
;
A
#
# COMPACT_ATOMS: atom_id res chain seq x y z
N MET A 1 -16.14 8.32 -4.88
CA MET A 1 -15.59 8.35 -6.24
C MET A 1 -14.73 9.59 -6.43
N ALA A 2 -13.52 9.41 -6.95
CA ALA A 2 -12.65 10.52 -7.32
C ALA A 2 -13.20 11.16 -8.62
N LYS A 3 -13.33 12.49 -8.64
CA LYS A 3 -13.91 13.21 -9.80
C LYS A 3 -12.86 13.59 -10.85
N GLN A 4 -11.58 13.62 -10.47
CA GLN A 4 -10.49 14.09 -11.34
C GLN A 4 -9.17 13.48 -10.91
N PHE A 5 -8.34 13.11 -11.88
CA PHE A 5 -6.98 12.66 -11.71
C PHE A 5 -6.01 13.53 -12.52
N HIS A 6 -4.83 13.78 -11.95
CA HIS A 6 -3.72 14.42 -12.65
C HIS A 6 -2.69 13.36 -12.99
N LEU A 7 -2.78 12.84 -14.19
CA LEU A 7 -1.93 11.74 -14.67
C LEU A 7 -0.68 12.26 -15.38
N ALA A 8 0.36 11.45 -15.39
CA ALA A 8 1.50 11.66 -16.27
C ALA A 8 1.04 11.53 -17.73
N LYS A 9 1.47 12.45 -18.61
CA LYS A 9 1.07 12.53 -20.01
C LYS A 9 1.25 11.19 -20.76
N ALA A 10 2.38 10.53 -20.55
CA ALA A 10 2.67 9.22 -21.15
C ALA A 10 1.61 8.15 -20.86
N VAL A 11 0.90 8.22 -19.71
CA VAL A 11 -0.16 7.27 -19.38
C VAL A 11 -1.42 7.49 -20.20
N THR A 12 -1.71 8.76 -20.55
CA THR A 12 -2.90 9.12 -21.33
C THR A 12 -2.70 9.03 -22.83
N GLU A 13 -1.46 9.02 -23.30
CA GLU A 13 -1.10 8.93 -24.71
C GLU A 13 -0.68 7.52 -25.16
N ALA A 14 -0.51 6.58 -24.22
CA ALA A 14 -0.17 5.21 -24.55
C ALA A 14 -1.38 4.43 -25.07
N ASP A 15 -1.18 3.60 -26.11
CA ASP A 15 -2.20 2.70 -26.67
C ASP A 15 -2.62 1.60 -25.69
N ALA A 16 -1.70 1.18 -24.83
CA ALA A 16 -1.92 0.19 -23.79
C ALA A 16 -0.92 0.37 -22.62
N LEU A 17 -1.30 -0.11 -21.46
CA LEU A 17 -0.47 -0.09 -20.27
C LEU A 17 -0.37 -1.49 -19.68
N ILE A 18 0.85 -1.94 -19.41
CA ILE A 18 1.14 -3.13 -18.60
C ILE A 18 1.63 -2.64 -17.24
N ASN A 19 0.98 -3.13 -16.19
CA ASN A 19 1.32 -2.75 -14.81
C ASN A 19 2.28 -3.79 -14.22
N ILE A 20 3.56 -3.42 -14.09
CA ILE A 20 4.57 -4.26 -13.44
C ILE A 20 4.76 -3.74 -12.01
N CYS A 21 4.37 -4.53 -11.02
CA CYS A 21 4.44 -4.18 -9.61
C CYS A 21 5.37 -5.10 -8.81
N LYS A 22 5.82 -4.63 -7.65
CA LYS A 22 6.65 -5.40 -6.71
C LYS A 22 5.78 -5.90 -5.55
N MET A 23 5.94 -7.18 -5.17
CA MET A 23 5.38 -7.73 -3.94
C MET A 23 6.03 -7.06 -2.73
N LYS A 24 5.28 -6.23 -1.98
CA LYS A 24 5.81 -5.55 -0.80
C LYS A 24 4.75 -5.11 0.19
N THR A 25 5.15 -4.99 1.46
CA THR A 25 4.34 -4.44 2.54
C THR A 25 4.08 -2.94 2.37
N HIS A 26 3.02 -2.45 3.02
CA HIS A 26 2.65 -1.04 3.07
C HIS A 26 1.98 -0.68 4.38
N GLN A 27 2.30 0.49 4.94
CA GLN A 27 1.80 0.86 6.26
C GLN A 27 0.30 1.19 6.27
N LEU A 28 -0.22 1.87 5.24
CA LEU A 28 -1.64 2.24 5.15
C LEU A 28 -2.49 1.11 4.58
N GLU A 29 -2.08 0.52 3.45
CA GLU A 29 -2.85 -0.48 2.69
C GLU A 29 -2.42 -1.93 2.99
N ARG A 30 -1.53 -2.15 3.98
CA ARG A 30 -0.90 -3.42 4.37
C ARG A 30 0.07 -3.99 3.34
N MET A 31 -0.32 -3.99 2.07
CA MET A 31 0.55 -4.36 0.96
C MET A 31 0.46 -3.35 -0.19
N THR A 32 1.47 -3.35 -1.03
CA THR A 32 1.44 -2.75 -2.36
C THR A 32 1.51 -3.87 -3.37
N GLY A 33 0.50 -3.95 -4.22
CA GLY A 33 0.41 -4.88 -5.32
C GLY A 33 -0.07 -4.17 -6.59
N ALA A 34 -0.79 -4.89 -7.42
CA ALA A 34 -1.27 -4.42 -8.71
C ALA A 34 -2.20 -3.21 -8.60
N VAL A 35 -3.22 -3.29 -7.68
CA VAL A 35 -4.21 -2.21 -7.52
C VAL A 35 -3.55 -0.91 -7.07
N LYS A 36 -2.61 -0.95 -6.11
CA LYS A 36 -1.96 0.27 -5.60
C LYS A 36 -0.88 0.79 -6.53
N ASN A 37 -0.24 -0.04 -7.35
CA ASN A 37 0.90 0.37 -8.17
C ASN A 37 0.55 1.47 -9.18
N VAL A 38 -0.67 1.48 -9.73
CA VAL A 38 -1.14 2.54 -10.65
C VAL A 38 -1.13 3.94 -10.03
N TYR A 39 -1.04 4.05 -8.71
CA TYR A 39 -0.83 5.34 -8.06
C TYR A 39 0.48 6.01 -8.49
N GLY A 40 1.42 5.24 -9.01
CA GLY A 40 2.61 5.73 -9.70
C GLY A 40 2.33 6.65 -10.87
N CYS A 41 1.20 6.49 -11.54
CA CYS A 41 0.76 7.29 -12.69
C CYS A 41 0.29 8.71 -12.30
N ILE A 42 0.02 8.96 -11.01
CA ILE A 42 -0.33 10.30 -10.50
C ILE A 42 0.92 11.16 -10.44
N GLN A 43 0.83 12.39 -10.94
CA GLN A 43 1.90 13.38 -10.88
C GLN A 43 2.34 13.67 -9.44
N GLY A 44 3.66 13.79 -9.20
CA GLY A 44 4.30 13.79 -7.89
C GLY A 44 3.65 14.64 -6.79
N LEU A 45 3.40 15.94 -7.03
CA LEU A 45 2.76 16.84 -6.05
C LEU A 45 1.31 16.45 -5.72
N HIS A 46 0.58 15.86 -6.68
CA HIS A 46 -0.79 15.41 -6.48
C HIS A 46 -0.88 14.11 -5.68
N LYS A 47 0.19 13.30 -5.60
CA LYS A 47 0.26 12.14 -4.70
C LYS A 47 0.09 12.56 -3.23
N ALA A 48 0.84 13.56 -2.79
CA ALA A 48 0.73 14.06 -1.42
C ALA A 48 -0.68 14.59 -1.11
N LYS A 49 -1.30 15.35 -2.04
CA LYS A 49 -2.68 15.83 -1.92
C LYS A 49 -3.70 14.68 -1.85
N GLY A 50 -3.46 13.57 -2.55
CA GLY A 50 -4.30 12.38 -2.50
C GLY A 50 -4.39 11.80 -1.09
N HIS A 51 -3.29 11.74 -0.34
CA HIS A 51 -3.28 11.24 1.03
C HIS A 51 -4.02 12.14 2.03
N THR A 52 -4.06 13.46 1.81
CA THR A 52 -4.89 14.36 2.64
C THR A 52 -6.38 14.24 2.31
N LYS A 53 -6.70 14.20 1.03
CA LYS A 53 -8.09 14.10 0.55
C LYS A 53 -8.73 12.76 0.91
N PHE A 54 -7.97 11.67 0.84
CA PHE A 54 -8.38 10.31 1.15
C PHE A 54 -7.59 9.79 2.37
N SER A 55 -7.88 10.36 3.55
CA SER A 55 -7.06 10.25 4.76
C SER A 55 -7.16 8.92 5.51
N ASN A 56 -8.03 8.00 5.08
CA ASN A 56 -8.15 6.66 5.66
C ASN A 56 -7.99 5.59 4.57
N ALA A 57 -7.59 4.38 4.97
CA ALA A 57 -7.29 3.28 4.07
C ALA A 57 -8.48 2.93 3.14
N GLU A 58 -9.71 2.94 3.65
CA GLU A 58 -10.89 2.62 2.84
C GLU A 58 -11.14 3.66 1.75
N SER A 59 -11.10 4.95 2.07
CA SER A 59 -11.29 6.02 1.08
C SER A 59 -10.15 6.09 0.08
N PHE A 60 -8.92 5.80 0.52
CA PHE A 60 -7.76 5.73 -0.33
C PHE A 60 -7.85 4.53 -1.29
N ALA A 61 -8.25 3.36 -0.79
CA ALA A 61 -8.50 2.18 -1.61
C ALA A 61 -9.56 2.43 -2.70
N ARG A 62 -10.67 3.08 -2.36
CA ARG A 62 -11.71 3.45 -3.35
C ARG A 62 -11.15 4.34 -4.45
N MET A 63 -10.33 5.32 -4.10
CA MET A 63 -9.65 6.19 -5.07
C MET A 63 -8.72 5.39 -5.98
N LEU A 64 -7.99 4.41 -5.43
CA LEU A 64 -7.13 3.53 -6.22
C LEU A 64 -7.92 2.64 -7.18
N VAL A 65 -9.08 2.14 -6.76
CA VAL A 65 -10.00 1.39 -7.63
C VAL A 65 -10.52 2.26 -8.77
N ASP A 66 -10.97 3.49 -8.48
CA ASP A 66 -11.38 4.45 -9.52
C ASP A 66 -10.26 4.72 -10.52
N LEU A 67 -9.02 4.86 -10.03
CA LEU A 67 -7.85 5.09 -10.87
C LEU A 67 -7.56 3.90 -11.79
N ASN A 68 -7.62 2.64 -11.26
CA ASN A 68 -7.47 1.44 -12.08
C ASN A 68 -8.56 1.36 -13.17
N ARG A 69 -9.82 1.66 -12.82
CA ARG A 69 -10.93 1.67 -13.79
C ARG A 69 -10.78 2.73 -14.87
N TYR A 70 -10.11 3.83 -14.56
CA TYR A 70 -9.82 4.88 -15.54
C TYR A 70 -8.66 4.51 -16.47
N ILE A 71 -7.51 4.06 -15.90
CA ILE A 71 -6.30 3.73 -16.67
C ILE A 71 -6.46 2.42 -17.46
N ARG A 72 -7.12 1.41 -16.87
CA ARG A 72 -7.40 0.09 -17.46
C ARG A 72 -6.15 -0.61 -17.99
N PRO A 73 -5.15 -0.92 -17.17
CA PRO A 73 -4.05 -1.73 -17.60
C PRO A 73 -4.53 -3.05 -18.22
N ARG A 74 -3.89 -3.49 -19.32
CA ARG A 74 -4.25 -4.72 -20.04
C ARG A 74 -3.77 -5.97 -19.32
N LEU A 75 -2.66 -5.85 -18.60
CA LEU A 75 -2.02 -6.95 -17.89
C LEU A 75 -1.36 -6.41 -16.61
N TYR A 76 -1.41 -7.22 -15.56
CA TYR A 76 -0.72 -6.97 -14.31
C TYR A 76 0.30 -8.08 -14.08
N ILE A 77 1.55 -7.71 -13.82
CA ILE A 77 2.65 -8.62 -13.53
C ILE A 77 3.21 -8.24 -12.17
N MET A 78 3.25 -9.19 -11.24
CA MET A 78 3.85 -8.97 -9.92
C MET A 78 5.19 -9.68 -9.83
N ASP A 79 6.24 -8.91 -9.63
CA ASP A 79 7.55 -9.39 -9.31
C ASP A 79 7.63 -9.69 -7.80
N GLY A 80 7.65 -10.96 -7.46
CA GLY A 80 7.88 -11.51 -6.14
C GLY A 80 9.16 -12.36 -6.09
N ILE A 81 10.10 -12.22 -7.05
CA ILE A 81 11.39 -12.92 -6.97
C ILE A 81 12.08 -12.51 -5.66
N ASP A 82 12.41 -11.23 -5.54
CA ASP A 82 12.83 -10.63 -4.29
C ASP A 82 11.78 -9.62 -3.83
N ALA A 83 10.94 -10.04 -2.90
CA ALA A 83 9.88 -9.24 -2.31
C ALA A 83 10.42 -8.33 -1.19
N MET A 84 9.54 -7.57 -0.53
CA MET A 84 9.89 -6.74 0.63
C MET A 84 8.89 -6.94 1.75
N GLU A 85 9.37 -7.27 2.94
CA GLU A 85 8.58 -7.40 4.17
C GLU A 85 8.88 -6.29 5.19
N GLY A 86 8.13 -6.22 6.29
CA GLY A 86 8.34 -5.30 7.42
C GLY A 86 7.95 -3.86 7.13
N ASN A 87 8.86 -2.91 7.32
CA ASN A 87 8.60 -1.46 7.28
C ASN A 87 8.50 -0.90 5.83
N GLY A 88 7.74 -1.58 4.95
CA GLY A 88 7.47 -1.08 3.61
C GLY A 88 6.67 0.24 3.57
N PRO A 89 6.55 0.88 2.39
CA PRO A 89 6.86 0.36 1.06
C PRO A 89 8.30 0.65 0.57
N ALA A 90 9.10 1.45 1.27
CA ALA A 90 10.45 1.84 0.85
C ALA A 90 11.55 1.43 1.82
N SER A 91 11.21 1.11 3.08
CA SER A 91 12.14 0.88 4.18
C SER A 91 12.02 -0.51 4.81
N GLY A 92 11.44 -1.47 4.08
CA GLY A 92 11.34 -2.86 4.50
C GLY A 92 12.63 -3.64 4.26
N THR A 93 12.59 -4.92 4.59
CA THR A 93 13.67 -5.87 4.42
C THR A 93 13.42 -6.71 3.17
N PRO A 94 14.39 -6.91 2.28
CA PRO A 94 14.25 -7.82 1.16
C PRO A 94 14.01 -9.26 1.66
N VAL A 95 13.16 -9.99 0.95
CA VAL A 95 12.86 -11.39 1.20
C VAL A 95 12.69 -12.12 -0.11
N HIS A 96 13.42 -13.22 -0.30
CA HIS A 96 13.32 -14.03 -1.50
C HIS A 96 12.07 -14.90 -1.45
N MET A 97 11.17 -14.75 -2.44
CA MET A 97 9.96 -15.55 -2.61
C MET A 97 10.00 -16.41 -3.87
N GLY A 98 10.84 -16.07 -4.86
CA GLY A 98 11.05 -16.85 -6.07
C GLY A 98 9.82 -16.98 -6.98
N VAL A 99 8.86 -16.04 -6.93
CA VAL A 99 7.60 -16.12 -7.67
C VAL A 99 7.40 -14.93 -8.60
N ILE A 100 6.73 -15.17 -9.72
CA ILE A 100 6.15 -14.15 -10.61
C ILE A 100 4.68 -14.51 -10.78
N LEU A 101 3.79 -13.53 -10.57
CA LEU A 101 2.36 -13.67 -10.78
C LEU A 101 1.91 -12.80 -11.96
N MET A 102 0.95 -13.28 -12.74
CA MET A 102 0.35 -12.52 -13.85
C MET A 102 -1.16 -12.70 -13.85
N ALA A 103 -1.91 -11.63 -14.09
CA ALA A 103 -3.37 -11.70 -14.25
C ALA A 103 -3.92 -10.50 -15.04
N GLY A 104 -5.09 -10.68 -15.65
CA GLY A 104 -5.92 -9.58 -16.15
C GLY A 104 -6.70 -8.88 -15.02
N ASP A 105 -6.98 -9.60 -13.92
CA ASP A 105 -7.66 -9.09 -12.74
C ASP A 105 -6.64 -8.69 -11.65
N PRO A 106 -6.51 -7.37 -11.35
CA PRO A 106 -5.54 -6.90 -10.34
C PRO A 106 -5.93 -7.28 -8.91
N VAL A 107 -7.21 -7.48 -8.65
CA VAL A 107 -7.71 -7.82 -7.31
C VAL A 107 -7.44 -9.30 -7.02
N ALA A 108 -7.68 -10.17 -8.00
CA ALA A 108 -7.34 -11.59 -7.89
C ALA A 108 -5.83 -11.79 -7.72
N LEU A 109 -5.02 -11.06 -8.49
CA LEU A 109 -3.56 -11.09 -8.36
C LEU A 109 -3.10 -10.67 -6.97
N ASP A 110 -3.63 -9.55 -6.46
CA ASP A 110 -3.30 -9.05 -5.11
C ASP A 110 -3.81 -10.02 -4.03
N SER A 111 -4.93 -10.72 -4.24
CA SER A 111 -5.45 -11.72 -3.32
C SER A 111 -4.53 -12.95 -3.22
N VAL A 112 -4.08 -13.50 -4.35
CA VAL A 112 -3.11 -14.60 -4.36
C VAL A 112 -1.79 -14.17 -3.69
N CYS A 113 -1.33 -12.95 -3.97
CA CYS A 113 -0.16 -12.36 -3.31
C CYS A 113 -0.33 -12.30 -1.79
N CYS A 114 -1.53 -11.92 -1.29
CA CYS A 114 -1.82 -11.94 0.14
C CYS A 114 -1.62 -13.32 0.73
N GLY A 115 -2.11 -14.38 0.06
CA GLY A 115 -1.90 -15.78 0.47
C GLY A 115 -0.42 -16.11 0.63
N LEU A 116 0.41 -15.74 -0.34
CA LEU A 116 1.87 -15.93 -0.31
C LEU A 116 2.54 -15.20 0.86
N MET A 117 2.04 -14.02 1.22
CA MET A 117 2.49 -13.23 2.38
C MET A 117 1.89 -13.71 3.71
N ASN A 118 1.13 -14.80 3.72
CA ASN A 118 0.34 -15.24 4.88
C ASN A 118 -0.52 -14.11 5.48
N LEU A 119 -1.10 -13.28 4.64
CA LEU A 119 -2.00 -12.18 4.96
C LEU A 119 -3.40 -12.55 4.47
N ALA A 120 -4.41 -12.40 5.31
CA ALA A 120 -5.79 -12.64 4.89
C ALA A 120 -6.26 -11.56 3.90
N PRO A 121 -6.73 -11.92 2.69
CA PRO A 121 -7.06 -10.94 1.63
C PRO A 121 -8.12 -9.92 2.04
N GLU A 122 -9.07 -10.28 2.90
CA GLU A 122 -10.11 -9.41 3.44
C GLU A 122 -9.57 -8.29 4.35
N LEU A 123 -8.33 -8.41 4.83
CA LEU A 123 -7.68 -7.36 5.60
C LEU A 123 -7.10 -6.25 4.73
N VAL A 124 -7.01 -6.45 3.42
CA VAL A 124 -6.44 -5.49 2.47
C VAL A 124 -7.54 -4.61 1.89
N PRO A 125 -7.57 -3.31 2.19
CA PRO A 125 -8.65 -2.42 1.76
C PRO A 125 -8.84 -2.37 0.25
N THR A 126 -7.77 -2.46 -0.53
CA THR A 126 -7.84 -2.47 -2.01
C THR A 126 -8.56 -3.69 -2.55
N ASN A 127 -8.41 -4.86 -1.94
CA ASN A 127 -9.14 -6.07 -2.34
C ASN A 127 -10.63 -5.92 -2.06
N VAL A 128 -10.98 -5.51 -0.82
CA VAL A 128 -12.38 -5.36 -0.40
C VAL A 128 -13.10 -4.30 -1.24
N GLN A 129 -12.48 -3.15 -1.48
CA GLN A 129 -13.08 -2.10 -2.30
C GLN A 129 -13.05 -2.46 -3.79
N GLY A 130 -12.04 -3.20 -4.25
CA GLY A 130 -11.96 -3.70 -5.62
C GLY A 130 -13.15 -4.55 -5.99
N GLU A 131 -13.50 -5.54 -5.17
CA GLU A 131 -14.67 -6.39 -5.39
C GLU A 131 -15.97 -5.57 -5.29
N LYS A 132 -16.14 -4.76 -4.24
CA LYS A 132 -17.35 -3.93 -4.05
C LYS A 132 -17.63 -2.98 -5.20
N MET A 133 -16.61 -2.51 -5.89
CA MET A 133 -16.70 -1.56 -6.98
C MET A 133 -16.59 -2.22 -8.37
N GLY A 134 -16.54 -3.57 -8.43
CA GLY A 134 -16.53 -4.33 -9.68
C GLY A 134 -15.23 -4.20 -10.48
N LEU A 135 -14.07 -4.06 -9.81
CA LEU A 135 -12.76 -4.08 -10.44
C LEU A 135 -12.26 -5.50 -10.65
N GLY A 136 -12.57 -6.43 -9.75
CA GLY A 136 -12.15 -7.82 -9.78
C GLY A 136 -12.62 -8.59 -8.56
N VAL A 137 -12.13 -9.82 -8.36
CA VAL A 137 -12.52 -10.73 -7.28
C VAL A 137 -11.34 -11.00 -6.34
N TRP A 138 -11.61 -11.14 -5.02
CA TRP A 138 -10.58 -11.49 -4.06
C TRP A 138 -10.85 -12.80 -3.32
N ARG A 139 -12.07 -13.35 -3.48
CA ARG A 139 -12.46 -14.57 -2.76
C ARG A 139 -11.76 -15.77 -3.39
N GLU A 140 -11.10 -16.54 -2.57
CA GLU A 140 -10.32 -17.70 -2.99
C GLU A 140 -11.09 -18.67 -3.90
N LYS A 141 -12.36 -18.93 -3.58
CA LYS A 141 -13.23 -19.82 -4.35
C LYS A 141 -13.51 -19.35 -5.79
N ASP A 142 -13.25 -18.08 -6.08
CA ASP A 142 -13.52 -17.44 -7.37
C ASP A 142 -12.19 -17.23 -8.16
N ILE A 143 -11.06 -17.82 -7.69
CA ILE A 143 -9.73 -17.66 -8.25
C ILE A 143 -9.09 -19.02 -8.53
N ASP A 144 -8.81 -19.27 -9.79
CA ASP A 144 -7.97 -20.37 -10.24
C ASP A 144 -6.56 -19.85 -10.59
N VAL A 145 -5.53 -20.55 -10.12
CA VAL A 145 -4.14 -20.20 -10.39
C VAL A 145 -3.55 -21.23 -11.35
N ILE A 146 -3.26 -20.79 -12.57
CA ILE A 146 -2.65 -21.66 -13.59
C ILE A 146 -1.15 -21.72 -13.34
N THR A 147 -0.60 -22.90 -13.22
CA THR A 147 0.83 -23.17 -13.05
C THR A 147 1.32 -24.12 -14.14
N ARG A 148 2.63 -24.36 -14.20
CA ARG A 148 3.22 -25.37 -15.12
C ARG A 148 2.72 -26.79 -14.84
N GLU A 149 2.27 -27.07 -13.61
CA GLU A 149 1.86 -28.40 -13.16
C GLU A 149 0.33 -28.60 -13.21
N GLY A 150 -0.40 -27.55 -13.64
CA GLY A 150 -1.85 -27.56 -13.71
C GLY A 150 -2.51 -26.40 -12.96
N ILE A 151 -3.81 -26.52 -12.72
CA ILE A 151 -4.60 -25.52 -12.03
C ILE A 151 -4.57 -25.82 -10.52
N LEU A 152 -4.23 -24.81 -9.73
CA LEU A 152 -4.23 -24.84 -8.27
C LEU A 152 -5.25 -23.84 -7.71
N THR A 153 -5.82 -24.15 -6.56
CA THR A 153 -6.57 -23.16 -5.76
C THR A 153 -5.60 -22.18 -5.09
N ALA A 154 -6.08 -21.00 -4.70
CA ALA A 154 -5.28 -20.03 -3.97
C ALA A 154 -4.75 -20.60 -2.64
N SER A 155 -5.49 -21.46 -1.94
CA SER A 155 -5.01 -22.20 -0.74
C SER A 155 -3.85 -23.12 -1.06
N GLN A 156 -3.90 -23.89 -2.13
CA GLN A 156 -2.79 -24.78 -2.53
C GLN A 156 -1.54 -23.98 -2.88
N VAL A 157 -1.71 -22.83 -3.56
CA VAL A 157 -0.61 -21.90 -3.86
C VAL A 157 -0.01 -21.33 -2.58
N LYS A 158 -0.84 -20.92 -1.61
CA LYS A 158 -0.40 -20.45 -0.29
C LYS A 158 0.38 -21.53 0.47
N GLU A 159 -0.13 -22.75 0.48
CA GLU A 159 0.51 -23.87 1.20
C GLU A 159 1.88 -24.20 0.60
N ARG A 160 1.97 -24.21 -0.72
CA ARG A 160 3.16 -24.64 -1.44
C ARG A 160 4.24 -23.56 -1.55
N PHE A 161 3.86 -22.30 -1.79
CA PHE A 161 4.78 -21.21 -2.09
C PHE A 161 4.75 -20.06 -1.07
N GLY A 162 3.83 -20.12 -0.11
CA GLY A 162 3.65 -19.06 0.88
C GLY A 162 4.71 -19.09 1.98
N LYS A 163 5.06 -17.90 2.49
CA LYS A 163 5.97 -17.71 3.62
C LYS A 163 5.16 -17.45 4.90
N LYS A 164 5.13 -18.43 5.82
CA LYS A 164 4.31 -18.37 7.05
C LYS A 164 4.71 -17.24 7.99
N ASP A 165 6.00 -16.93 8.07
CA ASP A 165 6.62 -15.91 8.91
C ASP A 165 6.87 -14.59 8.19
N TYR A 166 6.23 -14.34 7.03
CA TYR A 166 6.33 -13.08 6.31
C TYR A 166 5.95 -11.91 7.23
N ASP A 167 6.85 -10.92 7.42
CA ASP A 167 6.62 -9.78 8.31
C ASP A 167 5.65 -8.77 7.69
N VAL A 168 4.36 -8.97 7.93
CA VAL A 168 3.28 -8.09 7.46
C VAL A 168 2.28 -7.82 8.58
N ASN A 169 1.66 -6.64 8.56
CA ASN A 169 0.65 -6.27 9.55
C ASN A 169 -0.65 -7.07 9.36
N ARG A 170 -0.91 -8.04 10.26
CA ARG A 170 -2.12 -8.87 10.30
C ARG A 170 -3.15 -8.39 11.32
N GLY A 171 -2.88 -7.28 12.03
CA GLY A 171 -3.82 -6.74 13.03
C GLY A 171 -5.17 -6.43 12.40
N ARG A 172 -6.26 -6.93 12.98
CA ARG A 172 -7.62 -6.52 12.59
C ARG A 172 -7.78 -5.06 13.00
N GLU A 173 -8.31 -4.21 12.11
CA GLU A 173 -8.76 -2.88 12.55
C GLU A 173 -9.79 -3.08 13.67
N VAL A 174 -9.61 -2.34 14.75
CA VAL A 174 -10.54 -2.36 15.89
C VAL A 174 -11.95 -2.11 15.36
N ARG A 175 -12.84 -3.07 15.60
CA ARG A 175 -14.18 -3.15 15.01
C ARG A 175 -14.91 -1.80 15.06
N ARG A 176 -15.73 -1.55 14.05
CA ARG A 176 -16.60 -0.38 13.81
C ARG A 176 -17.33 0.21 15.04
N ILE A 177 -17.54 -0.59 16.10
CA ILE A 177 -18.15 -0.17 17.37
C ILE A 177 -17.28 0.87 18.09
N TRP A 178 -15.93 0.78 18.03
CA TRP A 178 -15.00 1.72 18.64
C TRP A 178 -14.80 3.01 17.82
N ARG A 179 -15.30 3.05 16.58
CA ARG A 179 -15.24 4.26 15.72
C ARG A 179 -16.13 5.40 16.22
N GLN A 180 -17.15 5.09 17.04
CA GLN A 180 -17.99 6.10 17.66
C GLN A 180 -17.27 6.83 18.81
N ILE A 181 -16.25 6.20 19.41
CA ILE A 181 -15.40 6.83 20.41
C ILE A 181 -14.11 7.29 19.72
N ARG A 182 -14.24 8.32 18.88
CA ARG A 182 -13.15 8.91 18.06
C ARG A 182 -11.93 9.35 18.88
N TRP A 183 -12.10 9.58 20.16
CA TRP A 183 -11.06 9.96 21.12
C TRP A 183 -10.17 8.75 21.50
N ILE A 184 -10.75 7.58 21.73
CA ILE A 184 -10.02 6.36 22.10
C ILE A 184 -9.29 5.77 20.90
N SER A 185 -9.89 5.83 19.69
CA SER A 185 -9.28 5.27 18.48
C SER A 185 -7.95 5.95 18.08
N ARG A 186 -7.76 7.23 18.44
CA ARG A 186 -6.49 7.95 18.20
C ARG A 186 -5.31 7.40 19.02
N HIS A 187 -5.55 6.79 20.18
CA HIS A 187 -4.50 6.18 20.99
C HIS A 187 -3.97 4.86 20.40
N PHE A 188 -4.82 4.14 19.68
CA PHE A 188 -4.47 2.87 19.03
C PHE A 188 -4.04 3.02 17.56
N GLN A 189 -4.08 4.25 17.02
CA GLN A 189 -3.62 4.49 15.65
C GLN A 189 -2.11 4.36 15.57
N ARG A 190 -1.63 3.57 14.61
CA ARG A 190 -0.20 3.44 14.31
C ARG A 190 0.40 4.81 13.98
N LYS A 191 1.57 5.11 14.57
CA LYS A 191 2.20 6.43 14.46
C LYS A 191 3.62 6.31 13.90
N PRO A 192 4.02 7.22 13.00
CA PRO A 192 5.41 7.30 12.56
C PRO A 192 6.27 7.88 13.68
N TYR A 193 7.50 7.38 13.83
CA TYR A 193 8.49 7.94 14.75
C TYR A 193 9.87 7.91 14.10
N ILE A 194 10.80 8.73 14.61
CA ILE A 194 12.14 8.88 14.07
C ILE A 194 13.14 8.04 14.89
N VAL A 195 13.96 7.26 14.18
CA VAL A 195 15.15 6.61 14.72
C VAL A 195 16.30 7.60 14.60
N GLU A 196 16.66 8.26 15.70
CA GLU A 196 17.61 9.38 15.72
C GLU A 196 18.98 9.03 15.15
N SER A 197 19.50 7.83 15.45
CA SER A 197 20.79 7.34 14.96
C SER A 197 20.88 7.21 13.44
N ARG A 198 19.74 7.19 12.73
CA ARG A 198 19.66 7.12 11.26
C ARG A 198 19.32 8.46 10.62
N CYS A 199 18.93 9.46 11.42
CA CYS A 199 18.41 10.72 10.89
C CYS A 199 19.55 11.69 10.56
N ILE A 200 19.70 12.03 9.29
CA ILE A 200 20.67 13.04 8.81
C ILE A 200 20.11 14.48 8.81
N ARG A 201 18.91 14.69 9.33
CA ARG A 201 18.27 16.01 9.45
C ARG A 201 18.09 16.76 8.12
N CYS A 202 17.87 16.03 7.03
CA CYS A 202 17.74 16.61 5.67
C CYS A 202 16.46 17.41 5.44
N GLY A 203 15.38 17.21 6.24
CA GLY A 203 14.11 17.95 6.11
C GLY A 203 13.11 17.37 5.10
N ILE A 204 13.48 16.39 4.26
CA ILE A 204 12.59 15.80 3.22
C ILE A 204 11.26 15.32 3.81
N CYS A 205 11.26 14.77 5.02
CA CYS A 205 10.04 14.31 5.69
C CYS A 205 9.08 15.47 6.03
N VAL A 206 9.60 16.67 6.30
CA VAL A 206 8.82 17.88 6.54
C VAL A 206 8.17 18.34 5.24
N GLU A 207 8.94 18.39 4.15
CA GLU A 207 8.44 18.74 2.82
C GLU A 207 7.37 17.77 2.34
N ALA A 208 7.62 16.46 2.53
CA ALA A 208 6.69 15.39 2.16
C ALA A 208 5.40 15.36 2.99
N CYS A 209 5.32 16.07 4.11
CA CYS A 209 4.11 16.10 4.93
C CYS A 209 3.00 16.86 4.20
N PRO A 210 1.85 16.20 3.87
CA PRO A 210 0.79 16.84 3.11
C PRO A 210 -0.16 17.67 3.98
N VAL A 211 -0.02 17.63 5.30
CA VAL A 211 -0.87 18.34 6.25
C VAL A 211 -0.56 19.83 6.20
N GLU A 212 -1.58 20.69 6.11
CA GLU A 212 -1.45 22.11 6.22
C GLU A 212 -0.85 22.49 7.59
N GLY A 213 0.14 23.39 7.61
CA GLY A 213 0.93 23.71 8.80
C GLY A 213 1.81 22.56 9.32
N LYS A 214 2.03 21.53 8.50
CA LYS A 214 2.90 20.36 8.72
C LYS A 214 2.70 19.69 10.10
N ALA A 215 2.53 18.39 10.10
CA ALA A 215 2.49 17.56 11.31
C ALA A 215 3.87 17.09 11.77
N ILE A 216 4.92 17.49 11.10
CA ILE A 216 6.33 17.24 11.45
C ILE A 216 7.13 18.50 11.16
N GLN A 217 7.98 18.89 12.10
CA GLN A 217 8.79 20.12 12.03
C GLN A 217 10.25 19.80 12.32
N LEU A 218 11.17 20.51 11.68
CA LEU A 218 12.62 20.38 11.88
C LEU A 218 13.19 21.68 12.41
N HIS A 219 13.75 21.64 13.60
CA HIS A 219 14.50 22.73 14.22
C HIS A 219 15.97 22.27 14.40
N LYS A 220 16.84 22.58 13.43
CA LYS A 220 18.26 22.22 13.52
C LYS A 220 18.90 22.84 14.76
N PRO A 221 19.80 22.12 15.48
CA PRO A 221 20.43 20.85 15.10
C PRO A 221 19.64 19.58 15.51
N ALA A 222 18.46 19.70 16.13
CA ALA A 222 17.68 18.56 16.58
C ALA A 222 17.11 17.73 15.42
N VAL A 223 16.66 16.49 15.70
CA VAL A 223 15.88 15.68 14.76
C VAL A 223 14.47 16.25 14.61
N PRO A 224 13.76 15.97 13.48
CA PRO A 224 12.37 16.41 13.32
C PRO A 224 11.46 15.87 14.41
N VAL A 225 10.47 16.66 14.84
CA VAL A 225 9.51 16.32 15.88
C VAL A 225 8.10 16.27 15.29
N TYR A 226 7.30 15.28 15.71
CA TYR A 226 5.91 15.11 15.28
C TYR A 226 4.92 15.83 16.20
N ASP A 227 4.00 16.58 15.61
CA ASP A 227 2.74 16.95 16.23
C ASP A 227 1.69 15.86 15.89
N TYR A 228 1.54 14.89 16.78
CA TYR A 228 0.58 13.80 16.59
C TYR A 228 -0.88 14.22 16.65
N LYS A 229 -1.19 15.46 17.09
CA LYS A 229 -2.56 16.00 17.05
C LYS A 229 -2.95 16.35 15.61
N LYS A 230 -1.97 16.78 14.79
CA LYS A 230 -2.14 17.10 13.37
C LYS A 230 -1.91 15.89 12.46
N CYS A 231 -1.14 14.90 12.91
CA CYS A 231 -0.73 13.78 12.08
C CYS A 231 -1.91 12.90 11.66
N ILE A 232 -2.11 12.74 10.35
CA ILE A 232 -3.17 11.90 9.76
C ILE A 232 -2.71 10.45 9.49
N ALA A 233 -1.51 10.08 9.92
CA ALA A 233 -0.91 8.75 9.74
C ALA A 233 -0.91 8.26 8.27
N CYS A 234 -0.66 9.15 7.31
CA CYS A 234 -0.54 8.82 5.89
C CYS A 234 0.80 8.17 5.53
N PHE A 235 1.80 8.28 6.39
CA PHE A 235 3.16 7.72 6.27
C PHE A 235 3.99 8.26 5.08
N CYS A 236 3.58 9.32 4.38
CA CYS A 236 4.37 9.93 3.30
C CYS A 236 5.79 10.30 3.76
N CYS A 237 5.95 10.78 4.98
CA CYS A 237 7.26 11.09 5.57
C CYS A 237 8.16 9.83 5.68
N GLN A 238 7.59 8.67 5.96
CA GLN A 238 8.30 7.40 6.03
C GLN A 238 8.70 6.90 4.63
N GLU A 239 7.81 7.02 3.66
CA GLU A 239 8.07 6.61 2.27
C GLU A 239 9.20 7.43 1.63
N MET A 240 9.26 8.73 1.93
CA MET A 240 10.22 9.67 1.33
C MET A 240 11.55 9.76 2.09
N CYS A 241 11.72 9.08 3.22
CA CYS A 241 12.95 9.16 4.00
C CYS A 241 14.11 8.38 3.35
N PRO A 242 15.18 9.05 2.82
CA PRO A 242 16.26 8.38 2.12
C PRO A 242 17.10 7.49 3.04
N GLN A 243 17.17 7.84 4.34
CA GLN A 243 17.91 7.10 5.35
C GLN A 243 17.10 6.01 6.05
N LYS A 244 15.83 5.79 5.62
CA LYS A 244 14.93 4.84 6.29
C LYS A 244 14.85 5.05 7.81
N ALA A 245 15.00 6.31 8.24
CA ALA A 245 15.05 6.70 9.64
C ALA A 245 13.66 6.79 10.29
N ILE A 246 12.58 6.70 9.51
CA ILE A 246 11.21 6.76 10.04
C ILE A 246 10.62 5.36 10.06
N ARG A 247 10.15 4.95 11.25
CA ARG A 247 9.46 3.69 11.49
C ARG A 247 8.05 3.95 11.98
N VAL A 248 7.23 2.89 12.03
CA VAL A 248 5.83 2.94 12.46
C VAL A 248 5.65 1.98 13.65
N LYS A 249 5.06 2.46 14.72
CA LYS A 249 4.72 1.68 15.91
C LYS A 249 3.21 1.67 16.15
#